data_4f1319f16aa587f434330922b88bfa2a
#
_entry.id   4f1319f16aa587f434330922b88bfa2a
#
_cell.length_a   1.000
_cell.length_b   1.000
_cell.length_c   1.000
_cell.angle_alpha   90.00
_cell.angle_beta   90.00
_cell.angle_gamma   90.00
#
_symmetry.space_group_name_H-M   'P 1'
#
loop_
_entity.id
_entity.type
_entity.pdbx_description
1 polymer ?
#
loop_
_entity_poly.entity_id
_entity_poly.type
_entity_poly.pdbx_seq_one_letter_code
_entity_poly.pdbx_strand_id
1 'polypeptide(L)'
;MAKGLLGSEERAVKVHHLVKAPENSPESIRIRESWDASQPATVYKTPEILPDGTPCTAATVILRTKGCEWWWKSGCTFCGYFNDVRDDVTSEDLHAQWEVAKKRTNDFEDCQMVKVYTSGTFFEDKENP
;
A
#
# COMPACT_ATOMS: atom_id res chain seq x y z
N MET A 1 5.26 40.46 21.59
CA MET A 1 3.97 40.23 20.91
C MET A 1 3.78 38.72 20.74
N ALA A 2 2.88 38.15 21.47
CA ALA A 2 2.55 36.74 21.32
C ALA A 2 1.81 36.55 19.99
N LYS A 3 2.39 35.79 19.07
CA LYS A 3 1.66 35.32 17.88
C LYS A 3 0.53 34.43 18.37
N GLY A 4 -0.73 34.91 18.18
CA GLY A 4 -1.91 34.15 18.56
C GLY A 4 -1.85 32.76 17.97
N LEU A 5 -2.08 31.77 18.80
CA LEU A 5 -2.26 30.38 18.37
C LEU A 5 -3.50 30.36 17.44
N LEU A 6 -3.31 29.95 16.20
CA LEU A 6 -4.40 29.68 15.27
C LEU A 6 -5.47 28.83 15.94
N GLY A 7 -6.73 29.15 15.71
CA GLY A 7 -7.86 28.38 16.24
C GLY A 7 -7.78 26.90 15.86
N SER A 8 -8.46 26.04 16.63
CA SER A 8 -8.45 24.58 16.39
C SER A 8 -8.92 24.18 14.99
N GLU A 9 -9.89 24.91 14.43
CA GLU A 9 -10.44 24.70 13.09
C GLU A 9 -9.44 25.06 11.99
N GLU A 10 -8.72 26.19 12.12
CA GLU A 10 -7.68 26.57 11.14
C GLU A 10 -6.50 25.60 11.14
N ARG A 11 -6.17 24.99 12.29
CA ARG A 11 -5.14 23.94 12.38
C ARG A 11 -5.61 22.65 11.72
N ALA A 12 -6.87 22.25 11.93
CA ALA A 12 -7.45 21.06 11.31
C ALA A 12 -7.47 21.19 9.78
N VAL A 13 -7.88 22.35 9.25
CA VAL A 13 -7.88 22.63 7.81
C VAL A 13 -6.48 22.58 7.22
N LYS A 14 -5.47 23.15 7.91
CA LYS A 14 -4.06 23.08 7.44
C LYS A 14 -3.51 21.67 7.43
N VAL A 15 -3.77 20.88 8.46
CA VAL A 15 -3.33 19.48 8.53
C VAL A 15 -3.99 18.65 7.42
N HIS A 16 -5.29 18.83 7.22
CA HIS A 16 -6.02 18.13 6.16
C HIS A 16 -5.49 18.49 4.75
N HIS A 17 -5.17 19.76 4.53
CA HIS A 17 -4.60 20.22 3.26
C HIS A 17 -3.19 19.66 3.03
N LEU A 18 -2.35 19.60 4.07
CA LEU A 18 -1.02 19.01 4.01
C LEU A 18 -1.05 17.50 3.74
N VAL A 19 -2.04 16.80 4.29
CA VAL A 19 -2.19 15.34 4.10
C VAL A 19 -2.72 15.00 2.69
N LYS A 20 -3.60 15.84 2.13
CA LYS A 20 -4.16 15.61 0.78
C LYS A 20 -3.30 16.18 -0.36
N ALA A 21 -2.42 17.13 -0.09
CA ALA A 21 -1.60 17.76 -1.12
C ALA A 21 -0.74 16.76 -1.93
N PRO A 22 -0.10 15.75 -1.33
CA PRO A 22 0.64 14.74 -2.08
C PRO A 22 -0.23 13.87 -2.99
N GLU A 23 -1.47 13.59 -2.60
CA GLU A 23 -2.42 12.74 -3.34
C GLU A 23 -2.71 13.28 -4.74
N ASN A 24 -2.88 14.59 -4.85
CA ASN A 24 -3.24 15.29 -6.07
C ASN A 24 -2.05 15.99 -6.74
N SER A 25 -0.84 15.73 -6.27
CA SER A 25 0.33 16.28 -6.95
C SER A 25 0.45 15.67 -8.35
N PRO A 26 0.89 16.45 -9.38
CA PRO A 26 1.12 15.91 -10.72
C PRO A 26 2.11 14.75 -10.74
N GLU A 27 3.03 14.69 -9.79
CA GLU A 27 3.98 13.61 -9.64
C GLU A 27 3.31 12.32 -9.13
N SER A 28 2.51 12.40 -8.08
CA SER A 28 1.76 11.24 -7.54
C SER A 28 0.78 10.66 -8.56
N ILE A 29 0.10 11.51 -9.31
CA ILE A 29 -0.79 11.09 -10.40
C ILE A 29 0.01 10.33 -11.46
N ARG A 30 1.13 10.88 -11.95
CA ARG A 30 1.99 10.21 -12.94
C ARG A 30 2.53 8.87 -12.44
N ILE A 31 2.92 8.78 -11.17
CA ILE A 31 3.40 7.52 -10.59
C ILE A 31 2.28 6.48 -10.64
N ARG A 32 1.08 6.81 -10.18
CA ARG A 32 -0.06 5.89 -10.20
C ARG A 32 -0.49 5.46 -11.60
N GLU A 33 -0.42 6.35 -12.57
CA GLU A 33 -0.74 6.06 -13.97
C GLU A 33 0.34 5.26 -14.69
N SER A 34 1.58 5.27 -14.17
CA SER A 34 2.73 4.64 -14.84
C SER A 34 2.84 3.14 -14.61
N TRP A 35 2.24 2.59 -13.54
CA TRP A 35 2.39 1.17 -13.23
C TRP A 35 1.27 0.31 -13.83
N ASP A 36 1.63 -0.92 -14.17
CA ASP A 36 0.73 -1.94 -14.69
C ASP A 36 -0.05 -2.57 -13.52
N ALA A 37 -1.39 -2.53 -13.57
CA ALA A 37 -2.27 -3.09 -12.56
C ALA A 37 -2.12 -4.61 -12.40
N SER A 38 -1.66 -5.32 -13.42
CA SER A 38 -1.40 -6.76 -13.37
C SER A 38 -0.10 -7.14 -12.66
N GLN A 39 0.72 -6.15 -12.26
CA GLN A 39 2.01 -6.38 -11.60
C GLN A 39 1.98 -6.02 -10.14
N PRO A 40 2.46 -6.88 -9.22
CA PRO A 40 2.59 -6.53 -7.81
C PRO A 40 3.56 -5.36 -7.63
N ALA A 41 3.39 -4.58 -6.56
CA ALA A 41 4.29 -3.49 -6.25
C ALA A 41 5.72 -4.00 -6.05
N THR A 42 5.87 -5.09 -5.30
CA THR A 42 7.17 -5.75 -5.11
C THR A 42 7.04 -7.17 -4.60
N VAL A 43 8.07 -7.98 -4.86
CA VAL A 43 8.24 -9.32 -4.30
C VAL A 43 9.71 -9.48 -3.91
N TYR A 44 10.00 -9.78 -2.64
CA TYR A 44 11.36 -9.86 -2.13
C TYR A 44 11.47 -10.81 -0.92
N LYS A 45 12.70 -11.18 -0.54
CA LYS A 45 12.99 -12.00 0.63
C LYS A 45 13.17 -11.14 1.88
N THR A 46 12.68 -11.62 3.03
CA THR A 46 12.93 -11.03 4.34
C THR A 46 13.31 -12.10 5.36
N PRO A 47 14.24 -11.82 6.28
CA PRO A 47 14.45 -12.68 7.43
C PRO A 47 13.25 -12.61 8.38
N GLU A 48 12.84 -13.76 8.90
CA GLU A 48 11.70 -13.89 9.82
C GLU A 48 11.98 -14.95 10.88
N ILE A 49 11.04 -15.10 11.80
CA ILE A 49 11.08 -16.11 12.86
C ILE A 49 9.77 -16.88 12.83
N LEU A 50 9.84 -18.20 12.76
CA LEU A 50 8.68 -19.08 12.86
C LEU A 50 8.06 -19.04 14.26
N PRO A 51 6.80 -19.48 14.44
CA PRO A 51 6.13 -19.48 15.75
C PRO A 51 6.86 -20.28 16.84
N ASP A 52 7.67 -21.25 16.47
CA ASP A 52 8.52 -22.06 17.37
C ASP A 52 9.86 -21.38 17.75
N GLY A 53 10.10 -20.14 17.26
CA GLY A 53 11.33 -19.39 17.47
C GLY A 53 12.46 -19.68 16.48
N THR A 54 12.23 -20.54 15.49
CA THR A 54 13.25 -20.89 14.48
C THR A 54 13.42 -19.76 13.47
N PRO A 55 14.65 -19.27 13.21
CA PRO A 55 14.90 -18.33 12.12
C PRO A 55 14.55 -18.92 10.76
N CYS A 56 13.89 -18.14 9.92
CA CYS A 56 13.51 -18.56 8.57
C CYS A 56 13.61 -17.41 7.58
N THR A 57 13.38 -17.71 6.31
CA THR A 57 13.25 -16.72 5.24
C THR A 57 11.80 -16.68 4.78
N ALA A 58 11.25 -15.47 4.66
CA ALA A 58 9.92 -15.25 4.10
C ALA A 58 10.01 -14.62 2.71
N ALA A 59 9.13 -15.03 1.81
CA ALA A 59 8.80 -14.29 0.61
C ALA A 59 7.75 -13.24 0.96
N THR A 60 8.09 -11.98 0.77
CA THR A 60 7.17 -10.85 1.00
C THR A 60 6.62 -10.36 -0.33
N VAL A 61 5.30 -10.35 -0.44
CA VAL A 61 4.55 -9.91 -1.61
C VAL A 61 3.73 -8.69 -1.23
N ILE A 62 3.86 -7.60 -1.97
CA ILE A 62 3.03 -6.41 -1.82
C ILE A 62 2.19 -6.24 -3.08
N LEU A 63 0.88 -6.39 -2.93
CA LEU A 63 -0.08 -6.24 -4.02
C LEU A 63 -0.53 -4.78 -4.14
N ARG A 64 -0.75 -4.34 -5.37
CA ARG A 64 -1.42 -3.08 -5.69
C ARG A 64 -2.91 -3.28 -5.68
N THR A 65 -3.64 -2.48 -4.91
CA THR A 65 -5.08 -2.62 -4.70
C THR A 65 -5.79 -1.29 -4.90
N LYS A 66 -7.09 -1.25 -4.61
CA LYS A 66 -7.84 0.01 -4.57
C LYS A 66 -7.43 0.90 -3.40
N GLY A 67 -6.74 0.34 -2.41
CA GLY A 67 -6.30 1.04 -1.23
C GLY A 67 -7.39 1.23 -0.19
N CYS A 68 -7.03 1.90 0.89
CA CYS A 68 -7.88 2.08 2.05
C CYS A 68 -9.01 3.09 1.78
N GLU A 69 -10.26 2.72 2.06
CA GLU A 69 -11.42 3.61 1.92
C GLU A 69 -11.29 4.87 2.78
N TRP A 70 -10.70 4.75 3.96
CA TRP A 70 -10.43 5.88 4.84
C TRP A 70 -9.50 6.90 4.20
N TRP A 71 -8.45 6.43 3.54
CA TRP A 71 -7.49 7.30 2.88
C TRP A 71 -8.16 8.12 1.74
N TRP A 72 -9.01 7.47 0.94
CA TRP A 72 -9.77 8.15 -0.12
C TRP A 72 -10.72 9.23 0.41
N LYS A 73 -11.30 9.02 1.60
CA LYS A 73 -12.25 9.96 2.23
C LYS A 73 -11.56 11.10 2.96
N SER A 74 -10.56 10.80 3.76
CA SER A 74 -10.03 11.72 4.78
C SER A 74 -8.53 11.94 4.69
N GLY A 75 -7.80 11.07 4.00
CA GLY A 75 -6.35 11.02 4.05
C GLY A 75 -5.82 10.42 5.36
N CYS A 76 -4.55 10.11 5.39
CA CYS A 76 -3.87 9.56 6.56
C CYS A 76 -2.48 10.15 6.67
N THR A 77 -2.14 10.68 7.85
CA THR A 77 -0.90 11.47 8.07
C THR A 77 0.39 10.67 7.94
N PHE A 78 0.32 9.35 8.07
CA PHE A 78 1.49 8.46 8.01
C PHE A 78 1.44 7.45 6.86
N CYS A 79 0.48 7.57 5.95
CA CYS A 79 0.36 6.65 4.82
C CYS A 79 1.35 7.01 3.71
N GLY A 80 2.30 6.10 3.45
CA GLY A 80 3.22 6.19 2.31
C GLY A 80 2.78 5.38 1.09
N TYR A 81 1.67 4.64 1.17
CA TYR A 81 1.25 3.68 0.14
C TYR A 81 0.36 4.25 -0.96
N PHE A 82 0.02 5.53 -0.92
CA PHE A 82 -0.89 6.15 -1.88
C PHE A 82 -0.41 6.11 -3.34
N ASN A 83 0.88 5.93 -3.57
CA ASN A 83 1.43 5.77 -4.92
C ASN A 83 1.22 4.37 -5.51
N ASP A 84 0.87 3.39 -4.67
CA ASP A 84 0.62 2.00 -5.06
C ASP A 84 -0.86 1.62 -4.99
N VAL A 85 -1.76 2.62 -5.01
CA VAL A 85 -3.21 2.42 -5.00
C VAL A 85 -3.87 3.11 -6.19
N ARG A 86 -4.89 2.46 -6.75
CA ARG A 86 -5.68 2.99 -7.86
C ARG A 86 -7.09 2.40 -7.81
N ASP A 87 -8.11 3.22 -7.96
CA ASP A 87 -9.52 2.84 -7.81
C ASP A 87 -10.04 1.91 -8.92
N ASP A 88 -9.34 1.84 -10.05
CA ASP A 88 -9.67 1.00 -11.19
C ASP A 88 -9.09 -0.42 -11.14
N VAL A 89 -8.35 -0.80 -10.09
CA VAL A 89 -7.83 -2.17 -9.93
C VAL A 89 -8.98 -3.16 -9.78
N THR A 90 -8.94 -4.24 -10.56
CA THR A 90 -9.97 -5.28 -10.64
C THR A 90 -9.53 -6.59 -9.98
N SER A 91 -10.47 -7.53 -9.80
CA SER A 91 -10.16 -8.91 -9.34
C SER A 91 -9.21 -9.62 -10.30
N GLU A 92 -9.38 -9.40 -11.59
CA GLU A 92 -8.54 -9.98 -12.63
C GLU A 92 -7.11 -9.47 -12.51
N ASP A 93 -6.93 -8.18 -12.21
CA ASP A 93 -5.61 -7.58 -11.96
C ASP A 93 -4.95 -8.22 -10.73
N LEU A 94 -5.69 -8.38 -9.62
CA LEU A 94 -5.18 -9.02 -8.42
C LEU A 94 -4.78 -10.47 -8.67
N HIS A 95 -5.58 -11.20 -9.47
CA HIS A 95 -5.25 -12.56 -9.87
C HIS A 95 -3.96 -12.62 -10.68
N ALA A 96 -3.80 -11.72 -11.65
CA ALA A 96 -2.59 -11.61 -12.46
C ALA A 96 -1.37 -11.25 -11.60
N GLN A 97 -1.49 -10.30 -10.69
CA GLN A 97 -0.44 -9.96 -9.72
C GLN A 97 -0.01 -11.18 -8.89
N TRP A 98 -0.98 -11.98 -8.43
CA TRP A 98 -0.71 -13.18 -7.66
C TRP A 98 0.03 -14.24 -8.47
N GLU A 99 -0.34 -14.44 -9.75
CA GLU A 99 0.37 -15.37 -10.63
C GLU A 99 1.83 -14.92 -10.87
N VAL A 100 2.07 -13.62 -11.03
CA VAL A 100 3.43 -13.07 -11.11
C VAL A 100 4.19 -13.29 -9.80
N ALA A 101 3.55 -13.02 -8.67
CA ALA A 101 4.16 -13.21 -7.34
C ALA A 101 4.54 -14.68 -7.12
N LYS A 102 3.66 -15.63 -7.45
CA LYS A 102 3.94 -17.07 -7.35
C LYS A 102 5.18 -17.47 -8.15
N LYS A 103 5.29 -17.01 -9.39
CA LYS A 103 6.48 -17.29 -10.22
C LYS A 103 7.75 -16.79 -9.57
N ARG A 104 7.74 -15.53 -9.08
CA ARG A 104 8.90 -14.91 -8.43
C ARG A 104 9.25 -15.59 -7.10
N THR A 105 8.26 -16.02 -6.33
CA THR A 105 8.49 -16.71 -5.05
C THR A 105 9.00 -18.13 -5.24
N ASN A 106 8.63 -18.81 -6.32
CA ASN A 106 9.17 -20.13 -6.65
C ASN A 106 10.68 -20.10 -6.97
N ASP A 107 11.18 -18.95 -7.44
CA ASP A 107 12.63 -18.75 -7.68
C ASP A 107 13.40 -18.48 -6.38
N PHE A 108 12.69 -18.31 -5.26
CA PHE A 108 13.29 -18.11 -3.95
C PHE A 108 13.56 -19.46 -3.27
N GLU A 109 14.76 -19.95 -3.38
CA GLU A 109 15.21 -21.08 -2.57
C GLU A 109 15.13 -20.73 -1.09
N ASP A 110 14.85 -21.72 -0.23
CA ASP A 110 14.84 -21.60 1.23
C ASP A 110 13.75 -20.72 1.87
N CYS A 111 12.67 -20.39 1.17
CA CYS A 111 11.54 -19.71 1.77
C CYS A 111 10.58 -20.69 2.46
N GLN A 112 10.36 -20.50 3.78
CA GLN A 112 9.44 -21.29 4.59
C GLN A 112 8.11 -20.57 4.87
N MET A 113 8.02 -19.29 4.53
CA MET A 113 6.87 -18.44 4.81
C MET A 113 6.58 -17.52 3.63
N VAL A 114 5.30 -17.24 3.41
CA VAL A 114 4.86 -16.17 2.48
C VAL A 114 4.07 -15.14 3.26
N LYS A 115 4.44 -13.87 3.11
CA LYS A 115 3.71 -12.74 3.65
C LYS A 115 3.09 -11.95 2.52
N VAL A 116 1.77 -11.71 2.58
CA VAL A 116 1.06 -10.92 1.57
C VAL A 116 0.52 -9.66 2.22
N TYR A 117 0.83 -8.52 1.62
CA TYR A 117 0.39 -7.20 2.05
C TYR A 117 -0.42 -6.51 0.96
N THR A 118 -1.37 -5.72 1.40
CA THR A 118 -2.15 -4.81 0.57
C THR A 118 -2.09 -3.40 1.14
N SER A 119 -2.51 -2.41 0.38
CA SER A 119 -2.52 -1.00 0.82
C SER A 119 -3.77 -0.62 1.61
N GLY A 120 -4.49 -1.59 2.18
CA GLY A 120 -5.71 -1.39 2.94
C GLY A 120 -6.03 -2.60 3.80
N THR A 121 -7.29 -2.80 4.11
CA THR A 121 -7.77 -3.94 4.89
C THR A 121 -7.87 -5.15 3.99
N PHE A 122 -7.05 -6.18 4.24
CA PHE A 122 -6.95 -7.37 3.37
C PHE A 122 -8.28 -8.08 3.11
N PHE A 123 -9.21 -8.06 4.06
CA PHE A 123 -10.50 -8.75 3.99
C PHE A 123 -11.68 -7.85 3.60
N GLU A 124 -11.43 -6.64 3.12
CA GLU A 124 -12.48 -5.72 2.69
C GLU A 124 -12.64 -5.77 1.17
N ASP A 125 -13.78 -6.30 0.70
CA ASP A 125 -14.07 -6.50 -0.73
C ASP A 125 -14.04 -5.20 -1.56
N LYS A 126 -14.30 -4.06 -0.92
CA LYS A 126 -14.22 -2.76 -1.60
C LYS A 126 -12.80 -2.31 -1.88
N GLU A 127 -11.87 -2.74 -1.03
CA GLU A 127 -10.45 -2.39 -1.11
C GLU A 127 -9.67 -3.45 -1.93
N ASN A 128 -10.11 -4.70 -1.84
CA ASN A 128 -9.53 -5.86 -2.54
C ASN A 128 -10.64 -6.63 -3.26
N PRO A 129 -11.03 -6.22 -4.45
CA PRO A 129 -12.15 -6.82 -5.20
C PRO A 129 -11.87 -8.27 -5.63
#